data_0ce95fe7daa1568fb1719f9bb72c9596
#
_entry.id   0ce95fe7daa1568fb1719f9bb72c9596
#
_cell.length_a   1.000
_cell.length_b   1.000
_cell.length_c   1.000
_cell.angle_alpha   90.00
_cell.angle_beta   90.00
_cell.angle_gamma   90.00
#
_symmetry.space_group_name_H-M   'P 1'
#
loop_
_entity.id
_entity.type
_entity.pdbx_description
1 polymer ?
#
loop_
_entity_poly.entity_id
_entity_poly.type
_entity_poly.pdbx_seq_one_letter_code
_entity_poly.pdbx_strand_id
1 'polypeptide(L)'
;MNTSRSIVEVGVAMVLKDRFSQEAGKISGSFRTMMNDMNTWNRGIQMSASNTMDFGMQLVGGMARAYKYSAGVQNEVWTASKIAGATIAEQREMLQLAKDVNEITPLTASDVASGQRYLAMAGNKFDAIKEMIGPASKLASIFTMPVGQKGGVADLMTNIMSMYQIPMTEAARVTDDLYTAVTNANISLTDLAQSISYAGADMATAGVDLRQTAAAIGVLGDMGIQGSMAGTSLANMIRYLQLSLVNQKKKGYNALADLGLSPDEFFDAQGNLIDLYTIYQKFAKAAVDLPSRIETPTFFNIFGVRGNRGMLPVLRDIASGRDKMGKILATYDQNIGAVNRLNEERLKTDAGVIDQFESSIENLTVT
;
A
#
# COMPACT_ATOMS: atom_id res chain seq x y z
N MET A 1 -5.26 -44.41 14.03
CA MET A 1 -5.59 -43.20 13.24
C MET A 1 -5.86 -41.93 14.09
N ASN A 2 -5.29 -41.79 15.26
CA ASN A 2 -5.62 -40.65 16.16
C ASN A 2 -4.41 -39.91 16.77
N THR A 3 -3.19 -40.27 16.42
CA THR A 3 -1.98 -39.66 17.03
C THR A 3 -1.51 -38.40 16.33
N SER A 4 -1.79 -38.24 15.05
CA SER A 4 -1.37 -37.06 14.29
C SER A 4 -2.22 -35.81 14.61
N ARG A 5 -3.50 -35.97 14.94
CA ARG A 5 -4.37 -34.86 15.36
C ARG A 5 -4.00 -34.30 16.73
N SER A 6 -3.63 -35.19 17.68
CA SER A 6 -3.27 -34.74 19.04
C SER A 6 -1.98 -33.91 19.09
N ILE A 7 -1.02 -34.16 18.19
CA ILE A 7 0.25 -33.41 18.15
C ILE A 7 0.01 -32.00 17.60
N VAL A 8 -0.85 -31.82 16.59
CA VAL A 8 -1.22 -30.51 16.06
C VAL A 8 -2.05 -29.73 17.08
N GLU A 9 -3.01 -30.36 17.76
CA GLU A 9 -3.82 -29.70 18.80
C GLU A 9 -2.99 -29.30 20.02
N VAL A 10 -2.01 -30.08 20.42
CA VAL A 10 -1.08 -29.74 21.51
C VAL A 10 -0.13 -28.62 21.07
N GLY A 11 0.33 -28.62 19.83
CA GLY A 11 1.15 -27.54 19.26
C GLY A 11 0.39 -26.20 19.26
N VAL A 12 -0.84 -26.20 18.80
CA VAL A 12 -1.71 -25.01 18.76
C VAL A 12 -2.08 -24.54 20.18
N ALA A 13 -2.36 -25.47 21.12
CA ALA A 13 -2.66 -25.12 22.51
C ALA A 13 -1.47 -24.54 23.26
N MET A 14 -0.22 -24.95 22.97
CA MET A 14 0.99 -24.35 23.52
C MET A 14 1.20 -22.93 23.00
N VAL A 15 0.95 -22.68 21.74
CA VAL A 15 1.09 -21.37 21.10
C VAL A 15 0.05 -20.36 21.61
N LEU A 16 -1.17 -20.83 21.89
CA LEU A 16 -2.26 -19.99 22.41
C LEU A 16 -2.11 -19.62 23.89
N LYS A 17 -1.25 -20.30 24.65
CA LYS A 17 -1.16 -20.14 26.11
C LYS A 17 -0.07 -19.20 26.61
N ASP A 18 0.94 -18.90 25.80
CA ASP A 18 2.03 -18.00 26.25
C ASP A 18 2.41 -16.99 25.18
N ARG A 19 2.29 -15.71 25.54
CA ARG A 19 2.70 -14.56 24.77
C ARG A 19 4.19 -14.62 24.41
N PHE A 20 4.42 -14.68 23.16
CA PHE A 20 5.59 -15.04 22.37
C PHE A 20 6.88 -14.20 22.55
N SER A 21 7.28 -13.65 23.65
CA SER A 21 8.48 -12.80 23.65
C SER A 21 9.72 -13.30 24.43
N GLN A 22 9.66 -14.41 25.15
CA GLN A 22 10.83 -14.84 25.94
C GLN A 22 11.39 -16.24 25.66
N GLU A 23 10.78 -17.04 24.80
CA GLU A 23 11.14 -18.46 24.68
C GLU A 23 11.75 -18.92 23.34
N ALA A 24 11.80 -18.07 22.31
CA ALA A 24 12.45 -18.44 21.02
C ALA A 24 13.94 -18.84 21.23
N GLY A 25 14.63 -18.18 22.12
CA GLY A 25 16.01 -18.55 22.51
C GLY A 25 16.12 -19.88 23.25
N LYS A 26 15.09 -20.27 23.99
CA LYS A 26 15.04 -21.56 24.71
C LYS A 26 14.66 -22.71 23.78
N ILE A 27 13.81 -22.46 22.76
CA ILE A 27 13.41 -23.46 21.76
C ILE A 27 14.62 -23.90 20.93
N SER A 28 15.52 -23.01 20.54
CA SER A 28 16.77 -23.36 19.83
C SER A 28 17.71 -24.18 20.72
N GLY A 29 17.77 -23.85 22.02
CA GLY A 29 18.48 -24.63 23.04
C GLY A 29 17.87 -26.02 23.26
N SER A 30 16.54 -26.09 23.39
CA SER A 30 15.78 -27.35 23.56
C SER A 30 15.88 -28.25 22.33
N PHE A 31 15.90 -27.67 21.14
CA PHE A 31 16.09 -28.41 19.89
C PHE A 31 17.51 -29.01 19.78
N ARG A 32 18.52 -28.27 20.23
CA ARG A 32 19.91 -28.77 20.32
C ARG A 32 20.07 -29.89 21.35
N THR A 33 19.39 -29.77 22.49
CA THR A 33 19.36 -30.78 23.53
C THR A 33 18.59 -32.02 23.04
N MET A 34 17.45 -31.84 22.39
CA MET A 34 16.66 -32.91 21.78
C MET A 34 17.44 -33.68 20.69
N MET A 35 18.24 -32.99 19.87
CA MET A 35 19.14 -33.61 18.89
C MET A 35 20.26 -34.42 19.55
N ASN A 36 20.79 -33.95 20.67
CA ASN A 36 21.81 -34.67 21.46
C ASN A 36 21.19 -35.88 22.18
N ASP A 37 19.97 -35.74 22.70
CA ASP A 37 19.25 -36.82 23.38
C ASP A 37 18.79 -37.89 22.40
N MET A 38 18.44 -37.54 21.15
CA MET A 38 18.15 -38.50 20.08
C MET A 38 19.33 -39.41 19.74
N ASN A 39 20.58 -38.87 19.80
CA ASN A 39 21.77 -39.72 19.63
C ASN A 39 21.98 -40.69 20.80
N THR A 40 21.45 -40.35 21.98
CA THR A 40 21.48 -41.21 23.16
C THR A 40 20.30 -42.23 23.17
N TRP A 41 19.15 -41.81 22.63
CA TRP A 41 17.93 -42.63 22.48
C TRP A 41 18.07 -43.73 21.42
N ASN A 42 18.88 -43.51 20.38
CA ASN A 42 19.15 -44.44 19.31
C ASN A 42 19.84 -45.75 19.78
N ARG A 43 20.23 -45.86 21.05
CA ARG A 43 20.77 -47.06 21.67
C ARG A 43 19.75 -47.92 22.43
N GLY A 44 18.50 -47.45 22.59
CA GLY A 44 17.52 -48.10 23.49
C GLY A 44 16.20 -48.53 22.89
N ILE A 45 15.85 -48.16 21.68
CA ILE A 45 14.57 -48.47 21.08
C ILE A 45 14.78 -49.16 19.73
N GLN A 46 14.36 -50.44 19.64
CA GLN A 46 14.18 -51.17 18.36
C GLN A 46 12.98 -50.57 17.61
N MET A 47 13.13 -49.41 17.02
CA MET A 47 12.20 -48.97 15.97
C MET A 47 12.56 -49.64 14.67
N SER A 48 11.55 -50.06 13.90
CA SER A 48 11.78 -50.63 12.57
C SER A 48 12.56 -49.60 11.71
N ALA A 49 13.62 -50.04 11.04
CA ALA A 49 14.56 -49.18 10.32
C ALA A 49 13.90 -48.24 9.31
N SER A 50 12.74 -48.58 8.77
CA SER A 50 11.95 -47.74 7.85
C SER A 50 11.40 -46.47 8.50
N ASN A 51 10.83 -46.58 9.72
CA ASN A 51 10.21 -45.42 10.39
C ASN A 51 11.26 -44.41 10.88
N THR A 52 12.45 -44.87 11.24
CA THR A 52 13.55 -43.99 11.67
C THR A 52 14.14 -43.25 10.48
N MET A 53 14.21 -43.89 9.32
CA MET A 53 14.73 -43.30 8.09
C MET A 53 13.76 -42.24 7.50
N ASP A 54 12.44 -42.54 7.53
CA ASP A 54 11.41 -41.57 7.09
C ASP A 54 11.35 -40.37 8.01
N PHE A 55 11.45 -40.50 9.31
CA PHE A 55 11.51 -39.41 10.27
C PHE A 55 12.79 -38.57 10.11
N GLY A 56 13.95 -39.25 9.91
CA GLY A 56 15.21 -38.59 9.63
C GLY A 56 15.19 -37.79 8.34
N MET A 57 14.58 -38.32 7.25
CA MET A 57 14.44 -37.60 5.99
C MET A 57 13.47 -36.41 6.09
N GLN A 58 12.40 -36.51 6.88
CA GLN A 58 11.48 -35.39 7.12
C GLN A 58 12.16 -34.26 7.90
N LEU A 59 12.99 -34.59 8.92
CA LEU A 59 13.77 -33.63 9.68
C LEU A 59 14.82 -32.92 8.80
N VAL A 60 15.61 -33.70 8.05
CA VAL A 60 16.62 -33.14 7.13
C VAL A 60 15.95 -32.28 6.05
N GLY A 61 14.82 -32.70 5.51
CA GLY A 61 14.03 -31.94 4.56
C GLY A 61 13.46 -30.63 5.15
N GLY A 62 13.05 -30.66 6.42
CA GLY A 62 12.62 -29.48 7.17
C GLY A 62 13.76 -28.50 7.40
N MET A 63 14.90 -28.99 7.87
CA MET A 63 16.11 -28.16 8.10
C MET A 63 16.64 -27.56 6.80
N ALA A 64 16.66 -28.31 5.70
CA ALA A 64 17.10 -27.83 4.40
C ALA A 64 16.17 -26.70 3.88
N ARG A 65 14.85 -26.82 4.08
CA ARG A 65 13.87 -25.76 3.74
C ARG A 65 14.10 -24.54 4.60
N ALA A 66 14.25 -24.70 5.91
CA ALA A 66 14.54 -23.65 6.86
C ALA A 66 15.83 -22.89 6.50
N TYR A 67 16.91 -23.60 6.21
CA TYR A 67 18.18 -23.01 5.79
C TYR A 67 18.02 -22.25 4.46
N LYS A 68 17.34 -22.82 3.48
CA LYS A 68 17.10 -22.17 2.18
C LYS A 68 16.27 -20.88 2.35
N TYR A 69 15.28 -20.90 3.22
CA TYR A 69 14.48 -19.73 3.54
C TYR A 69 15.33 -18.62 4.20
N SER A 70 16.08 -18.97 5.25
CA SER A 70 16.99 -18.04 5.92
C SER A 70 18.02 -17.42 4.96
N ALA A 71 18.64 -18.24 4.12
CA ALA A 71 19.59 -17.77 3.10
C ALA A 71 18.90 -16.83 2.10
N GLY A 72 17.64 -17.09 1.74
CA GLY A 72 16.84 -16.23 0.87
C GLY A 72 16.64 -14.83 1.47
N VAL A 73 16.17 -14.77 2.73
CA VAL A 73 15.97 -13.50 3.46
C VAL A 73 17.29 -12.72 3.57
N GLN A 74 18.36 -13.39 3.98
CA GLN A 74 19.67 -12.75 4.10
C GLN A 74 20.18 -12.21 2.74
N ASN A 75 19.96 -12.92 1.65
CA ASN A 75 20.34 -12.48 0.32
C ASN A 75 19.52 -11.26 -0.16
N GLU A 76 18.21 -11.23 0.12
CA GLU A 76 17.36 -10.07 -0.17
C GLU A 76 17.84 -8.84 0.60
N VAL A 77 18.08 -8.97 1.91
CA VAL A 77 18.59 -7.88 2.76
C VAL A 77 19.99 -7.45 2.32
N TRP A 78 20.88 -8.40 2.01
CA TRP A 78 22.22 -8.09 1.50
C TRP A 78 22.12 -7.28 0.20
N THR A 79 21.29 -7.72 -0.74
CA THR A 79 21.07 -7.03 -2.01
C THR A 79 20.53 -5.62 -1.77
N ALA A 80 19.50 -5.49 -0.94
CA ALA A 80 18.91 -4.20 -0.56
C ALA A 80 19.97 -3.26 0.05
N SER A 81 20.79 -3.77 0.98
CA SER A 81 21.83 -2.99 1.65
C SER A 81 22.91 -2.49 0.69
N LYS A 82 23.31 -3.32 -0.29
CA LYS A 82 24.30 -2.92 -1.31
C LYS A 82 23.74 -1.85 -2.24
N ILE A 83 22.51 -2.00 -2.68
CA ILE A 83 21.84 -0.99 -3.53
C ILE A 83 21.66 0.33 -2.78
N ALA A 84 21.21 0.28 -1.51
CA ALA A 84 21.02 1.47 -0.67
C ALA A 84 22.35 2.13 -0.25
N GLY A 85 23.48 1.45 -0.42
CA GLY A 85 24.80 1.90 0.08
C GLY A 85 24.90 1.83 1.61
N ALA A 86 24.17 0.90 2.24
CA ALA A 86 24.10 0.74 3.68
C ALA A 86 25.41 0.14 4.25
N THR A 87 25.73 0.53 5.47
CA THR A 87 26.81 -0.02 6.26
C THR A 87 26.49 -1.44 6.75
N ILE A 88 27.47 -2.14 7.32
CA ILE A 88 27.24 -3.46 7.92
C ILE A 88 26.26 -3.38 9.11
N ALA A 89 26.33 -2.30 9.89
CA ALA A 89 25.40 -2.08 11.00
C ALA A 89 23.98 -1.89 10.52
N GLU A 90 23.76 -1.03 9.52
CA GLU A 90 22.45 -0.80 8.89
C GLU A 90 21.93 -2.07 8.19
N GLN A 91 22.79 -2.87 7.55
CA GLN A 91 22.37 -4.16 6.99
C GLN A 91 21.83 -5.12 8.08
N ARG A 92 22.46 -5.15 9.26
CA ARG A 92 21.95 -5.94 10.39
C ARG A 92 20.62 -5.40 10.90
N GLU A 93 20.47 -4.08 10.95
CA GLU A 93 19.23 -3.43 11.34
C GLU A 93 18.11 -3.71 10.30
N MET A 94 18.43 -3.71 9.01
CA MET A 94 17.47 -4.13 7.96
C MET A 94 16.99 -5.57 8.17
N LEU A 95 17.88 -6.49 8.51
CA LEU A 95 17.50 -7.88 8.80
C LEU A 95 16.61 -7.96 10.04
N GLN A 96 16.95 -7.23 11.09
CA GLN A 96 16.13 -7.18 12.30
C GLN A 96 14.77 -6.57 12.02
N LEU A 97 14.72 -5.48 11.27
CA LEU A 97 13.47 -4.82 10.87
C LEU A 97 12.55 -5.75 10.05
N ALA A 98 13.13 -6.61 9.19
CA ALA A 98 12.33 -7.59 8.47
C ALA A 98 11.66 -8.61 9.41
N LYS A 99 12.32 -8.98 10.50
CA LYS A 99 11.77 -9.86 11.55
C LYS A 99 10.72 -9.13 12.40
N ASP A 100 11.02 -7.90 12.84
CA ASP A 100 10.13 -7.11 13.69
C ASP A 100 8.80 -6.80 13.00
N VAL A 101 8.83 -6.51 11.70
CA VAL A 101 7.61 -6.28 10.91
C VAL A 101 6.76 -7.54 10.79
N ASN A 102 7.38 -8.73 10.76
CA ASN A 102 6.64 -9.98 10.83
C ASN A 102 5.88 -10.16 12.15
N GLU A 103 6.41 -9.67 13.27
CA GLU A 103 5.71 -9.75 14.56
C GLU A 103 4.40 -8.92 14.59
N ILE A 104 4.32 -7.90 13.76
CA ILE A 104 3.19 -6.95 13.71
C ILE A 104 2.36 -7.05 12.43
N THR A 105 2.68 -7.98 11.54
CA THR A 105 1.94 -8.26 10.30
C THR A 105 1.94 -9.77 10.05
N PRO A 106 1.00 -10.33 9.29
CA PRO A 106 1.03 -11.73 8.88
C PRO A 106 1.99 -12.01 7.69
N LEU A 107 2.89 -11.07 7.40
CA LEU A 107 3.85 -11.20 6.31
C LEU A 107 5.11 -11.91 6.80
N THR A 108 5.76 -12.66 5.91
CA THR A 108 7.03 -13.32 6.22
C THR A 108 8.20 -12.32 6.20
N ALA A 109 9.31 -12.63 6.89
CA ALA A 109 10.51 -11.81 6.80
C ALA A 109 11.04 -11.71 5.35
N SER A 110 10.77 -12.73 4.51
CA SER A 110 11.10 -12.71 3.08
C SER A 110 10.31 -11.66 2.32
N ASP A 111 9.01 -11.52 2.60
CA ASP A 111 8.16 -10.50 1.98
C ASP A 111 8.66 -9.10 2.32
N VAL A 112 8.97 -8.87 3.60
CA VAL A 112 9.48 -7.59 4.08
C VAL A 112 10.88 -7.29 3.49
N ALA A 113 11.79 -8.28 3.48
CA ALA A 113 13.12 -8.13 2.88
C ALA A 113 13.04 -7.82 1.38
N SER A 114 12.10 -8.47 0.66
CA SER A 114 11.86 -8.14 -0.75
C SER A 114 11.34 -6.71 -0.91
N GLY A 115 10.49 -6.23 0.02
CA GLY A 115 10.05 -4.83 0.09
C GLY A 115 11.22 -3.86 0.27
N GLN A 116 12.12 -4.14 1.20
CA GLN A 116 13.34 -3.34 1.41
C GLN A 116 14.19 -3.26 0.13
N ARG A 117 14.33 -4.39 -0.59
CA ARG A 117 15.06 -4.41 -1.86
C ARG A 117 14.39 -3.53 -2.92
N TYR A 118 13.07 -3.57 -3.05
CA TYR A 118 12.35 -2.70 -3.98
C TYR A 118 12.48 -1.22 -3.63
N LEU A 119 12.38 -0.87 -2.36
CA LEU A 119 12.62 0.49 -1.89
C LEU A 119 14.05 0.95 -2.21
N ALA A 120 15.05 0.10 -2.01
CA ALA A 120 16.44 0.39 -2.36
C ALA A 120 16.62 0.59 -3.88
N MET A 121 16.01 -0.28 -4.71
CA MET A 121 16.03 -0.17 -6.18
C MET A 121 15.38 1.13 -6.68
N ALA A 122 14.43 1.67 -5.95
CA ALA A 122 13.83 2.99 -6.22
C ALA A 122 14.71 4.17 -5.78
N GLY A 123 15.94 3.91 -5.31
CA GLY A 123 16.92 4.92 -4.92
C GLY A 123 16.86 5.35 -3.46
N ASN A 124 16.02 4.72 -2.65
CA ASN A 124 15.92 5.05 -1.24
C ASN A 124 17.15 4.57 -0.46
N LYS A 125 17.62 5.40 0.47
CA LYS A 125 18.67 5.08 1.44
C LYS A 125 18.06 4.39 2.67
N PHE A 126 18.94 3.87 3.54
CA PHE A 126 18.55 3.11 4.72
C PHE A 126 17.47 3.80 5.57
N ASP A 127 17.64 5.09 5.90
CA ASP A 127 16.68 5.81 6.74
C ASP A 127 15.29 5.87 6.09
N ALA A 128 15.21 6.13 4.79
CA ALA A 128 13.95 6.14 4.05
C ALA A 128 13.30 4.74 4.00
N ILE A 129 14.10 3.69 3.80
CA ILE A 129 13.62 2.30 3.82
C ILE A 129 13.04 1.96 5.19
N LYS A 130 13.71 2.37 6.27
CA LYS A 130 13.28 2.15 7.65
C LYS A 130 11.93 2.79 7.94
N GLU A 131 11.72 4.03 7.49
CA GLU A 131 10.45 4.75 7.67
C GLU A 131 9.29 4.14 6.85
N MET A 132 9.57 3.64 5.64
CA MET A 132 8.55 3.19 4.71
C MET A 132 8.12 1.73 4.89
N ILE A 133 9.05 0.84 5.26
CA ILE A 133 8.81 -0.60 5.15
C ILE A 133 7.70 -1.10 6.09
N GLY A 134 7.62 -0.58 7.31
CA GLY A 134 6.56 -0.93 8.26
C GLY A 134 5.17 -0.52 7.76
N PRO A 135 4.93 0.76 7.45
CA PRO A 135 3.67 1.22 6.85
C PRO A 135 3.30 0.48 5.56
N ALA A 136 4.25 0.29 4.63
CA ALA A 136 4.01 -0.44 3.39
C ALA A 136 3.58 -1.89 3.63
N SER A 137 4.21 -2.57 4.58
CA SER A 137 3.88 -3.95 4.95
C SER A 137 2.48 -4.06 5.56
N LYS A 138 2.10 -3.13 6.43
CA LYS A 138 0.76 -3.09 7.02
C LYS A 138 -0.32 -2.87 5.96
N LEU A 139 -0.12 -1.93 5.04
CA LEU A 139 -1.04 -1.69 3.94
C LEU A 139 -1.14 -2.92 3.02
N ALA A 140 -0.01 -3.54 2.70
CA ALA A 140 0.07 -4.77 1.90
C ALA A 140 -0.72 -5.92 2.55
N SER A 141 -0.57 -6.06 3.87
CA SER A 141 -1.33 -7.03 4.66
C SER A 141 -2.85 -6.84 4.55
N ILE A 142 -3.34 -5.60 4.71
CA ILE A 142 -4.78 -5.29 4.66
C ILE A 142 -5.37 -5.62 3.28
N PHE A 143 -4.69 -5.24 2.22
CA PHE A 143 -5.18 -5.44 0.84
C PHE A 143 -4.72 -6.77 0.21
N THR A 144 -4.04 -7.64 0.97
CA THR A 144 -3.51 -8.92 0.49
C THR A 144 -2.66 -8.72 -0.79
N MET A 145 -1.81 -7.70 -0.77
CA MET A 145 -0.90 -7.37 -1.86
C MET A 145 0.55 -7.72 -1.49
N PRO A 146 1.40 -8.04 -2.45
CA PRO A 146 2.83 -8.21 -2.18
C PRO A 146 3.47 -6.89 -1.79
N VAL A 147 4.48 -6.96 -0.90
CA VAL A 147 5.25 -5.77 -0.52
C VAL A 147 6.28 -5.42 -1.60
N GLY A 148 7.12 -6.39 -1.97
CA GLY A 148 8.33 -6.19 -2.74
C GLY A 148 8.31 -6.83 -4.12
N GLN A 149 7.47 -6.34 -5.01
CA GLN A 149 7.52 -6.67 -6.44
C GLN A 149 7.05 -5.49 -7.27
N LYS A 150 7.21 -5.56 -8.60
CA LYS A 150 6.66 -4.55 -9.50
C LYS A 150 5.14 -4.44 -9.31
N GLY A 151 4.67 -3.25 -9.02
CA GLY A 151 3.27 -2.99 -8.68
C GLY A 151 2.88 -3.42 -7.25
N GLY A 152 3.82 -3.86 -6.42
CA GLY A 152 3.62 -4.08 -4.98
C GLY A 152 3.55 -2.76 -4.21
N VAL A 153 3.22 -2.85 -2.93
CA VAL A 153 2.94 -1.65 -2.13
C VAL A 153 4.17 -0.76 -1.96
N ALA A 154 5.38 -1.33 -1.85
CA ALA A 154 6.61 -0.55 -1.76
C ALA A 154 6.87 0.28 -3.04
N ASP A 155 6.67 -0.33 -4.22
CA ASP A 155 6.79 0.35 -5.52
C ASP A 155 5.75 1.47 -5.66
N LEU A 156 4.50 1.17 -5.31
CA LEU A 156 3.39 2.11 -5.35
C LEU A 156 3.64 3.32 -4.44
N MET A 157 4.01 3.09 -3.19
CA MET A 157 4.25 4.17 -2.23
C MET A 157 5.43 5.05 -2.64
N THR A 158 6.54 4.45 -3.10
CA THR A 158 7.69 5.23 -3.57
C THR A 158 7.32 6.14 -4.72
N ASN A 159 6.58 5.63 -5.71
CA ASN A 159 6.14 6.41 -6.86
C ASN A 159 5.22 7.57 -6.45
N ILE A 160 4.24 7.31 -5.58
CA ILE A 160 3.32 8.34 -5.09
C ILE A 160 4.05 9.41 -4.29
N MET A 161 4.85 9.00 -3.30
CA MET A 161 5.56 9.94 -2.43
C MET A 161 6.56 10.79 -3.21
N SER A 162 7.23 10.21 -4.21
CA SER A 162 8.12 10.94 -5.10
C SER A 162 7.37 11.96 -5.98
N MET A 163 6.24 11.58 -6.60
CA MET A 163 5.44 12.48 -7.45
C MET A 163 4.91 13.70 -6.69
N TYR A 164 4.45 13.48 -5.45
CA TYR A 164 3.89 14.55 -4.61
C TYR A 164 4.93 15.19 -3.67
N GLN A 165 6.21 14.81 -3.78
CA GLN A 165 7.31 15.29 -2.94
C GLN A 165 7.02 15.16 -1.43
N ILE A 166 6.35 14.07 -1.05
CA ILE A 166 6.00 13.76 0.34
C ILE A 166 7.23 13.17 1.05
N PRO A 167 7.64 13.70 2.19
CA PRO A 167 8.75 13.14 2.97
C PRO A 167 8.49 11.70 3.40
N MET A 168 9.52 10.85 3.41
CA MET A 168 9.38 9.42 3.77
C MET A 168 8.90 9.21 5.22
N THR A 169 9.14 10.17 6.10
CA THR A 169 8.60 10.20 7.47
C THR A 169 7.07 10.24 7.54
N GLU A 170 6.42 10.63 6.44
CA GLU A 170 4.96 10.66 6.33
C GLU A 170 4.37 9.36 5.72
N ALA A 171 5.17 8.32 5.55
CA ALA A 171 4.73 7.06 4.93
C ALA A 171 3.47 6.46 5.59
N ALA A 172 3.37 6.53 6.92
CA ALA A 172 2.19 6.06 7.65
C ALA A 172 0.93 6.85 7.27
N ARG A 173 1.03 8.19 7.14
CA ARG A 173 -0.09 9.04 6.69
C ARG A 173 -0.49 8.69 5.26
N VAL A 174 0.47 8.49 4.37
CA VAL A 174 0.19 8.11 2.98
C VAL A 174 -0.56 6.78 2.91
N THR A 175 -0.21 5.79 3.75
CA THR A 175 -0.95 4.52 3.80
C THR A 175 -2.39 4.70 4.28
N ASP A 176 -2.63 5.56 5.28
CA ASP A 176 -3.98 5.90 5.75
C ASP A 176 -4.78 6.64 4.67
N ASP A 177 -4.15 7.54 3.92
CA ASP A 177 -4.79 8.26 2.81
C ASP A 177 -5.19 7.29 1.69
N LEU A 178 -4.31 6.37 1.30
CA LEU A 178 -4.61 5.35 0.28
C LEU A 178 -5.71 4.39 0.74
N TYR A 179 -5.65 3.94 2.00
CA TYR A 179 -6.69 3.13 2.62
C TYR A 179 -8.04 3.85 2.58
N THR A 180 -8.07 5.12 2.99
CA THR A 180 -9.29 5.93 3.02
C THR A 180 -9.90 6.08 1.64
N ALA A 181 -9.09 6.37 0.62
CA ALA A 181 -9.58 6.51 -0.75
C ALA A 181 -10.22 5.22 -1.27
N VAL A 182 -9.58 4.07 -1.04
CA VAL A 182 -10.06 2.77 -1.52
C VAL A 182 -11.33 2.32 -0.78
N THR A 183 -11.37 2.48 0.54
CA THR A 183 -12.52 1.99 1.35
C THR A 183 -13.76 2.87 1.24
N ASN A 184 -13.61 4.10 0.77
CA ASN A 184 -14.73 5.02 0.55
C ASN A 184 -15.17 5.12 -0.92
N ALA A 185 -14.68 4.28 -1.82
CA ALA A 185 -15.04 4.28 -3.22
C ALA A 185 -15.01 2.86 -3.81
N ASN A 186 -15.65 2.67 -4.95
CA ASN A 186 -15.63 1.40 -5.66
C ASN A 186 -14.38 1.30 -6.56
N ILE A 187 -13.22 1.20 -5.92
CA ILE A 187 -11.93 1.13 -6.61
C ILE A 187 -10.97 0.21 -5.84
N SER A 188 -10.15 -0.55 -6.54
CA SER A 188 -9.06 -1.32 -5.92
C SER A 188 -7.83 -0.43 -5.65
N LEU A 189 -6.96 -0.85 -4.71
CA LEU A 189 -5.68 -0.16 -4.47
C LEU A 189 -4.81 -0.15 -5.75
N THR A 190 -4.85 -1.22 -6.52
CA THR A 190 -4.14 -1.33 -7.81
C THR A 190 -4.65 -0.32 -8.83
N ASP A 191 -5.98 -0.17 -8.97
CA ASP A 191 -6.56 0.80 -9.90
C ASP A 191 -6.33 2.24 -9.45
N LEU A 192 -6.39 2.51 -8.14
CA LEU A 192 -6.03 3.81 -7.57
C LEU A 192 -4.58 4.16 -7.89
N ALA A 193 -3.64 3.23 -7.63
CA ALA A 193 -2.23 3.40 -7.95
C ALA A 193 -1.98 3.64 -9.44
N GLN A 194 -2.63 2.85 -10.29
CA GLN A 194 -2.54 3.04 -11.74
C GLN A 194 -3.11 4.40 -12.15
N SER A 195 -4.22 4.83 -11.59
CA SER A 195 -4.79 6.15 -11.87
C SER A 195 -3.83 7.28 -11.47
N ILE A 196 -3.23 7.18 -10.28
CA ILE A 196 -2.24 8.16 -9.80
C ILE A 196 -0.99 8.14 -10.69
N SER A 197 -0.52 6.99 -11.17
CA SER A 197 0.65 6.93 -12.05
C SER A 197 0.46 7.72 -13.36
N TYR A 198 -0.78 7.85 -13.84
CA TYR A 198 -1.12 8.62 -15.03
C TYR A 198 -1.45 10.09 -14.76
N ALA A 199 -2.02 10.42 -13.62
CA ALA A 199 -2.46 11.77 -13.28
C ALA A 199 -1.53 12.51 -12.31
N GLY A 200 -0.82 11.79 -11.45
CA GLY A 200 -0.20 12.34 -10.26
C GLY A 200 0.81 13.46 -10.54
N ALA A 201 1.65 13.29 -11.57
CA ALA A 201 2.62 14.32 -11.93
C ALA A 201 1.97 15.63 -12.41
N ASP A 202 0.89 15.53 -13.21
CA ASP A 202 0.15 16.71 -13.67
C ASP A 202 -0.61 17.37 -12.52
N MET A 203 -1.23 16.58 -11.66
CA MET A 203 -1.96 17.06 -10.49
C MET A 203 -1.01 17.76 -9.50
N ALA A 204 0.10 17.13 -9.15
CA ALA A 204 1.11 17.71 -8.27
C ALA A 204 1.70 18.99 -8.85
N THR A 205 1.99 19.02 -10.16
CA THR A 205 2.48 20.23 -10.85
C THR A 205 1.46 21.37 -10.83
N ALA A 206 0.18 21.03 -10.86
CA ALA A 206 -0.91 22.01 -10.73
C ALA A 206 -1.18 22.45 -9.27
N GLY A 207 -0.45 21.90 -8.29
CA GLY A 207 -0.64 22.22 -6.87
C GLY A 207 -1.76 21.42 -6.20
N VAL A 208 -2.31 20.40 -6.87
CA VAL A 208 -3.34 19.52 -6.30
C VAL A 208 -2.65 18.44 -5.47
N ASP A 209 -3.06 18.28 -4.23
CA ASP A 209 -2.49 17.29 -3.32
C ASP A 209 -2.97 15.86 -3.58
N LEU A 210 -2.33 14.89 -2.90
CA LEU A 210 -2.65 13.46 -3.03
C LEU A 210 -4.09 13.14 -2.63
N ARG A 211 -4.59 13.71 -1.52
CA ARG A 211 -5.93 13.42 -0.99
C ARG A 211 -7.01 13.85 -1.97
N GLN A 212 -6.90 15.04 -2.52
CA GLN A 212 -7.84 15.56 -3.51
C GLN A 212 -7.80 14.76 -4.80
N THR A 213 -6.60 14.39 -5.26
CA THR A 213 -6.43 13.53 -6.45
C THR A 213 -7.08 12.16 -6.22
N ALA A 214 -6.80 11.51 -5.10
CA ALA A 214 -7.33 10.20 -4.77
C ALA A 214 -8.86 10.23 -4.56
N ALA A 215 -9.40 11.29 -3.95
CA ALA A 215 -10.84 11.47 -3.79
C ALA A 215 -11.54 11.63 -5.15
N ALA A 216 -10.99 12.42 -6.07
CA ALA A 216 -11.53 12.56 -7.42
C ALA A 216 -11.50 11.22 -8.20
N ILE A 217 -10.39 10.47 -8.08
CA ILE A 217 -10.28 9.10 -8.66
C ILE A 217 -11.36 8.18 -8.05
N GLY A 218 -11.61 8.27 -6.75
CA GLY A 218 -12.64 7.49 -6.06
C GLY A 218 -14.03 7.74 -6.65
N VAL A 219 -14.40 9.00 -6.88
CA VAL A 219 -15.68 9.35 -7.54
C VAL A 219 -15.77 8.78 -8.95
N LEU A 220 -14.68 8.85 -9.72
CA LEU A 220 -14.62 8.26 -11.04
C LEU A 220 -14.75 6.73 -10.99
N GLY A 221 -14.14 6.10 -10.00
CA GLY A 221 -14.24 4.66 -9.73
C GLY A 221 -15.67 4.19 -9.48
N ASP A 222 -16.45 4.95 -8.71
CA ASP A 222 -17.87 4.68 -8.47
C ASP A 222 -18.71 4.69 -9.77
N MET A 223 -18.24 5.37 -10.81
CA MET A 223 -18.87 5.45 -12.12
C MET A 223 -18.23 4.50 -13.16
N GLY A 224 -17.37 3.56 -12.71
CA GLY A 224 -16.72 2.58 -13.58
C GLY A 224 -15.56 3.14 -14.40
N ILE A 225 -15.08 4.36 -14.09
CA ILE A 225 -13.90 4.96 -14.72
C ILE A 225 -12.72 4.72 -13.80
N GLN A 226 -11.92 3.67 -14.08
CA GLN A 226 -10.87 3.18 -13.18
C GLN A 226 -9.52 3.08 -13.89
N GLY A 227 -8.44 2.90 -13.13
CA GLY A 227 -7.10 2.66 -13.62
C GLY A 227 -6.59 3.76 -14.57
N SER A 228 -5.96 3.38 -15.65
CA SER A 228 -5.38 4.30 -16.64
C SER A 228 -6.40 5.27 -17.26
N MET A 229 -7.67 4.86 -17.34
CA MET A 229 -8.72 5.72 -17.91
C MET A 229 -9.05 6.88 -16.98
N ALA A 230 -9.17 6.64 -15.65
CA ALA A 230 -9.38 7.69 -14.68
C ALA A 230 -8.17 8.64 -14.63
N GLY A 231 -6.96 8.10 -14.53
CA GLY A 231 -5.74 8.89 -14.49
C GLY A 231 -5.57 9.76 -15.75
N THR A 232 -5.71 9.18 -16.94
CA THR A 232 -5.63 9.94 -18.19
C THR A 232 -6.72 11.03 -18.28
N SER A 233 -7.92 10.75 -17.77
CA SER A 233 -9.01 11.73 -17.78
C SER A 233 -8.71 12.92 -16.87
N LEU A 234 -8.20 12.67 -15.66
CA LEU A 234 -7.82 13.73 -14.72
C LEU A 234 -6.61 14.53 -15.21
N ALA A 235 -5.57 13.85 -15.73
CA ALA A 235 -4.41 14.53 -16.31
C ALA A 235 -4.82 15.50 -17.43
N ASN A 236 -5.69 15.05 -18.33
CA ASN A 236 -6.18 15.93 -19.38
C ASN A 236 -7.07 17.05 -18.82
N MET A 237 -7.92 16.75 -17.86
CA MET A 237 -8.79 17.74 -17.22
C MET A 237 -7.99 18.91 -16.65
N ILE A 238 -6.98 18.61 -15.83
CA ILE A 238 -6.18 19.67 -15.19
C ILE A 238 -5.33 20.46 -16.19
N ARG A 239 -4.71 19.79 -17.18
CA ARG A 239 -3.94 20.45 -18.24
C ARG A 239 -4.78 21.41 -19.08
N TYR A 240 -5.96 20.95 -19.54
CA TYR A 240 -6.86 21.78 -20.34
C TYR A 240 -7.47 22.92 -19.53
N LEU A 241 -7.79 22.67 -18.24
CA LEU A 241 -8.22 23.74 -17.33
C LEU A 241 -7.17 24.85 -17.26
N GLN A 242 -5.92 24.51 -16.92
CA GLN A 242 -4.84 25.49 -16.83
C GLN A 242 -4.68 26.28 -18.15
N LEU A 243 -4.74 25.60 -19.30
CA LEU A 243 -4.68 26.26 -20.59
C LEU A 243 -5.87 27.21 -20.83
N SER A 244 -7.06 26.82 -20.37
CA SER A 244 -8.28 27.64 -20.52
C SER A 244 -8.29 28.84 -19.58
N LEU A 245 -7.62 28.75 -18.43
CA LEU A 245 -7.51 29.87 -17.48
C LEU A 245 -6.53 30.95 -17.93
N VAL A 246 -5.44 30.59 -18.63
CA VAL A 246 -4.36 31.56 -18.93
C VAL A 246 -4.29 31.99 -20.39
N ASN A 247 -4.83 31.20 -21.32
CA ASN A 247 -4.68 31.46 -22.75
C ASN A 247 -5.95 32.03 -23.39
N GLN A 248 -6.03 33.33 -23.47
CA GLN A 248 -7.15 34.10 -24.04
C GLN A 248 -7.49 33.73 -25.49
N LYS A 249 -6.54 33.15 -26.26
CA LYS A 249 -6.79 32.67 -27.64
C LYS A 249 -7.46 31.28 -27.69
N LYS A 250 -7.57 30.59 -26.57
CA LYS A 250 -8.25 29.28 -26.52
C LYS A 250 -9.77 29.45 -26.41
N LYS A 251 -10.49 28.55 -27.07
CA LYS A 251 -11.95 28.49 -26.97
C LYS A 251 -12.43 28.27 -25.52
N GLY A 252 -11.63 27.55 -24.71
CA GLY A 252 -11.92 27.31 -23.31
C GLY A 252 -11.93 28.59 -22.47
N TYR A 253 -11.07 29.56 -22.77
CA TYR A 253 -11.07 30.86 -22.07
C TYR A 253 -12.42 31.60 -22.26
N ASN A 254 -12.89 31.66 -23.51
CA ASN A 254 -14.19 32.28 -23.79
C ASN A 254 -15.36 31.48 -23.20
N ALA A 255 -15.26 30.16 -23.21
CA ALA A 255 -16.27 29.26 -22.65
C ALA A 255 -16.43 29.39 -21.11
N LEU A 256 -15.41 29.86 -20.39
CA LEU A 256 -15.55 30.23 -18.96
C LEU A 256 -16.51 31.41 -18.79
N ALA A 257 -16.42 32.41 -19.66
CA ALA A 257 -17.35 33.55 -19.63
C ALA A 257 -18.79 33.14 -19.93
N ASP A 258 -19.01 32.14 -20.79
CA ASP A 258 -20.34 31.58 -21.07
C ASP A 258 -20.94 30.90 -19.81
N LEU A 259 -20.11 30.47 -18.86
CA LEU A 259 -20.48 29.94 -17.55
C LEU A 259 -20.58 31.02 -16.47
N GLY A 260 -20.29 32.29 -16.79
CA GLY A 260 -20.19 33.37 -15.82
C GLY A 260 -19.00 33.25 -14.86
N LEU A 261 -17.96 32.51 -15.25
CA LEU A 261 -16.76 32.28 -14.46
C LEU A 261 -15.61 33.16 -14.96
N SER A 262 -14.94 33.85 -14.03
CA SER A 262 -13.70 34.58 -14.33
C SER A 262 -12.49 33.66 -14.10
N PRO A 263 -11.47 33.66 -14.98
CA PRO A 263 -10.23 32.93 -14.76
C PRO A 263 -9.56 33.26 -13.41
N ASP A 264 -9.61 34.51 -12.98
CA ASP A 264 -8.98 34.96 -11.72
C ASP A 264 -9.58 34.29 -10.47
N GLU A 265 -10.81 33.79 -10.56
CA GLU A 265 -11.46 33.09 -9.45
C GLU A 265 -10.86 31.71 -9.14
N PHE A 266 -10.01 31.20 -10.03
CA PHE A 266 -9.36 29.90 -9.90
C PHE A 266 -7.92 30.00 -9.34
N PHE A 267 -7.49 31.20 -8.98
CA PHE A 267 -6.17 31.44 -8.40
C PHE A 267 -6.28 32.04 -7.01
N ASP A 268 -5.35 31.69 -6.14
CA ASP A 268 -5.17 32.31 -4.84
C ASP A 268 -4.41 33.65 -4.95
N ALA A 269 -4.21 34.34 -3.83
CA ALA A 269 -3.49 35.62 -3.78
C ALA A 269 -2.01 35.49 -4.19
N GLN A 270 -1.46 34.30 -4.22
CA GLN A 270 -0.09 33.98 -4.63
C GLN A 270 0.00 33.55 -6.10
N GLY A 271 -1.15 33.41 -6.78
CA GLY A 271 -1.23 33.01 -8.17
C GLY A 271 -1.20 31.47 -8.36
N ASN A 272 -1.34 30.68 -7.30
CA ASN A 272 -1.48 29.25 -7.39
C ASN A 272 -2.93 28.89 -7.66
N LEU A 273 -3.15 27.73 -8.32
CA LEU A 273 -4.49 27.20 -8.51
C LEU A 273 -5.13 26.89 -7.14
N ILE A 274 -6.40 27.28 -6.96
CA ILE A 274 -7.15 26.92 -5.75
C ILE A 274 -7.36 25.41 -5.68
N ASP A 275 -7.80 24.91 -4.51
CA ASP A 275 -8.01 23.47 -4.32
C ASP A 275 -8.99 22.88 -5.34
N LEU A 276 -8.73 21.63 -5.70
CA LEU A 276 -9.47 20.92 -6.76
C LEU A 276 -10.96 20.77 -6.42
N TYR A 277 -11.30 20.54 -5.15
CA TYR A 277 -12.69 20.38 -4.75
C TYR A 277 -13.48 21.68 -4.93
N THR A 278 -12.91 22.81 -4.56
CA THR A 278 -13.48 24.15 -4.81
C THR A 278 -13.64 24.41 -6.31
N ILE A 279 -12.70 23.98 -7.14
CA ILE A 279 -12.82 24.05 -8.60
C ILE A 279 -14.06 23.28 -9.07
N TYR A 280 -14.22 22.03 -8.64
CA TYR A 280 -15.41 21.24 -9.01
C TYR A 280 -16.70 21.89 -8.54
N GLN A 281 -16.74 22.45 -7.31
CA GLN A 281 -17.91 23.16 -6.78
C GLN A 281 -18.29 24.39 -7.60
N LYS A 282 -17.31 25.20 -8.03
CA LYS A 282 -17.56 26.37 -8.89
C LYS A 282 -18.19 25.95 -10.22
N PHE A 283 -17.64 24.93 -10.87
CA PHE A 283 -18.21 24.42 -12.12
C PHE A 283 -19.57 23.75 -11.90
N ALA A 284 -19.76 23.04 -10.78
CA ALA A 284 -21.06 22.45 -10.45
C ALA A 284 -22.14 23.52 -10.30
N LYS A 285 -21.84 24.59 -9.57
CA LYS A 285 -22.75 25.72 -9.40
C LYS A 285 -23.09 26.42 -10.72
N ALA A 286 -22.08 26.63 -11.56
CA ALA A 286 -22.26 27.29 -12.86
C ALA A 286 -23.05 26.41 -13.87
N ALA A 287 -23.06 25.09 -13.68
CA ALA A 287 -23.74 24.13 -14.57
C ALA A 287 -25.20 23.83 -14.20
N VAL A 288 -25.65 24.18 -12.98
CA VAL A 288 -26.98 23.75 -12.46
C VAL A 288 -28.14 24.05 -13.41
N ASP A 289 -28.16 25.24 -14.00
CA ASP A 289 -29.27 25.71 -14.83
C ASP A 289 -28.96 25.66 -16.34
N LEU A 290 -27.85 25.03 -16.72
CA LEU A 290 -27.45 24.99 -18.13
C LEU A 290 -28.20 23.92 -18.91
N PRO A 291 -28.88 24.26 -20.01
CA PRO A 291 -29.41 23.27 -20.93
C PRO A 291 -28.27 22.39 -21.48
N SER A 292 -28.48 21.07 -21.59
CA SER A 292 -27.47 20.11 -22.10
C SER A 292 -26.90 20.52 -23.48
N ARG A 293 -27.68 21.23 -24.27
CA ARG A 293 -27.26 21.78 -25.58
C ARG A 293 -26.12 22.81 -25.44
N ILE A 294 -26.06 23.53 -24.33
CA ILE A 294 -25.05 24.54 -24.05
C ILE A 294 -23.92 23.91 -23.17
N GLU A 295 -24.30 23.14 -22.16
CA GLU A 295 -23.37 22.50 -21.23
C GLU A 295 -22.30 21.68 -21.97
N THR A 296 -22.73 20.75 -22.82
CA THR A 296 -21.81 19.83 -23.49
C THR A 296 -20.73 20.52 -24.32
N PRO A 297 -21.05 21.44 -25.27
CA PRO A 297 -20.03 22.15 -26.04
C PRO A 297 -19.15 23.04 -25.19
N THR A 298 -19.67 23.69 -24.15
CA THR A 298 -18.92 24.57 -23.25
C THR A 298 -17.85 23.80 -22.51
N PHE A 299 -18.23 22.68 -21.87
CA PHE A 299 -17.27 21.84 -21.16
C PHE A 299 -16.27 21.16 -22.12
N PHE A 300 -16.65 20.82 -23.35
CA PHE A 300 -15.70 20.34 -24.36
C PHE A 300 -14.67 21.41 -24.74
N ASN A 301 -15.07 22.66 -24.83
CA ASN A 301 -14.14 23.76 -25.12
C ASN A 301 -13.14 23.99 -23.98
N ILE A 302 -13.57 23.81 -22.71
CA ILE A 302 -12.72 24.02 -21.52
C ILE A 302 -11.79 22.83 -21.30
N PHE A 303 -12.32 21.60 -21.30
CA PHE A 303 -11.60 20.40 -20.82
C PHE A 303 -11.19 19.43 -21.93
N GLY A 304 -11.65 19.61 -23.15
CA GLY A 304 -11.47 18.66 -24.25
C GLY A 304 -12.24 17.36 -24.03
N VAL A 305 -12.17 16.46 -25.03
CA VAL A 305 -12.93 15.19 -25.01
C VAL A 305 -12.57 14.29 -23.82
N ARG A 306 -11.26 14.14 -23.57
CA ARG A 306 -10.78 13.25 -22.51
C ARG A 306 -10.92 13.87 -21.12
N GLY A 307 -10.64 15.17 -20.99
CA GLY A 307 -10.75 15.89 -19.72
C GLY A 307 -12.19 15.95 -19.20
N ASN A 308 -13.18 16.00 -20.09
CA ASN A 308 -14.59 15.94 -19.70
C ASN A 308 -14.95 14.67 -18.91
N ARG A 309 -14.28 13.54 -19.19
CA ARG A 309 -14.48 12.32 -18.39
C ARG A 309 -13.95 12.44 -16.97
N GLY A 310 -12.96 13.31 -16.74
CA GLY A 310 -12.48 13.62 -15.39
C GLY A 310 -13.32 14.68 -14.70
N MET A 311 -13.99 15.56 -15.45
CA MET A 311 -14.75 16.68 -14.92
C MET A 311 -16.22 16.36 -14.66
N LEU A 312 -16.96 15.97 -15.70
CA LEU A 312 -18.42 15.87 -15.65
C LEU A 312 -18.95 14.88 -14.60
N PRO A 313 -18.37 13.68 -14.40
CA PRO A 313 -18.87 12.76 -13.38
C PRO A 313 -18.80 13.34 -11.97
N VAL A 314 -17.65 13.94 -11.60
CA VAL A 314 -17.45 14.55 -10.27
C VAL A 314 -18.37 15.77 -10.10
N LEU A 315 -18.44 16.62 -11.11
CA LEU A 315 -19.31 17.78 -11.12
C LEU A 315 -20.79 17.39 -10.91
N ARG A 316 -21.28 16.39 -11.64
CA ARG A 316 -22.68 15.93 -11.51
C ARG A 316 -22.95 15.27 -10.17
N ASP A 317 -21.98 14.60 -9.60
CA ASP A 317 -22.08 14.05 -8.24
C ASP A 317 -22.28 15.17 -7.22
N ILE A 318 -21.50 16.24 -7.30
CA ILE A 318 -21.64 17.42 -6.44
C ILE A 318 -22.98 18.14 -6.71
N ALA A 319 -23.32 18.41 -7.95
CA ALA A 319 -24.55 19.09 -8.34
C ALA A 319 -25.81 18.33 -7.92
N SER A 320 -25.76 16.99 -7.86
CA SER A 320 -26.86 16.16 -7.37
C SER A 320 -27.05 16.16 -5.84
N GLY A 321 -26.15 16.79 -5.09
CA GLY A 321 -26.13 16.79 -3.64
C GLY A 321 -25.57 15.52 -3.00
N ARG A 322 -25.10 14.54 -3.80
CA ARG A 322 -24.42 13.34 -3.25
C ARG A 322 -23.07 13.71 -2.65
N ASP A 323 -22.34 14.57 -3.32
CA ASP A 323 -21.06 15.12 -2.91
C ASP A 323 -20.10 14.08 -2.32
N LYS A 324 -19.85 13.05 -3.09
CA LYS A 324 -19.00 11.93 -2.70
C LYS A 324 -17.56 12.38 -2.46
N MET A 325 -17.05 13.30 -3.29
CA MET A 325 -15.69 13.84 -3.14
C MET A 325 -15.52 14.55 -1.79
N GLY A 326 -16.46 15.45 -1.43
CA GLY A 326 -16.44 16.13 -0.15
C GLY A 326 -16.51 15.18 1.04
N LYS A 327 -17.32 14.12 0.94
CA LYS A 327 -17.40 13.06 1.97
C LYS A 327 -16.10 12.29 2.12
N ILE A 328 -15.45 11.90 1.03
CA ILE A 328 -14.14 11.24 1.08
C ILE A 328 -13.11 12.17 1.73
N LEU A 329 -13.05 13.42 1.31
CA LEU A 329 -12.13 14.42 1.87
C LEU A 329 -12.33 14.61 3.39
N ALA A 330 -13.57 14.66 3.86
CA ALA A 330 -13.89 14.77 5.29
C ALA A 330 -13.50 13.52 6.10
N THR A 331 -13.31 12.37 5.46
CA THR A 331 -13.00 11.11 6.14
C THR A 331 -11.48 10.95 6.39
N TYR A 332 -10.62 11.63 5.65
CA TYR A 332 -9.18 11.47 5.79
C TYR A 332 -8.67 11.74 7.21
N ASP A 333 -9.10 12.82 7.82
CA ASP A 333 -8.63 13.18 9.18
C ASP A 333 -9.21 12.26 10.27
N GLN A 334 -10.36 11.63 10.00
CA GLN A 334 -10.97 10.63 10.89
C GLN A 334 -10.23 9.29 10.83
N ASN A 335 -9.56 9.00 9.71
CA ASN A 335 -8.87 7.74 9.45
C ASN A 335 -7.37 7.77 9.76
N ILE A 336 -6.86 8.82 10.40
CA ILE A 336 -5.46 8.85 10.84
C ILE A 336 -5.19 7.64 11.76
N GLY A 337 -4.17 6.84 11.44
CA GLY A 337 -3.82 5.62 12.15
C GLY A 337 -4.74 4.42 11.83
N ALA A 338 -5.61 4.50 10.83
CA ALA A 338 -6.55 3.44 10.48
C ALA A 338 -5.85 2.15 10.07
N VAL A 339 -4.78 2.24 9.26
CA VAL A 339 -4.01 1.08 8.80
C VAL A 339 -3.36 0.35 9.97
N ASN A 340 -2.85 1.08 10.97
CA ASN A 340 -2.30 0.46 12.18
C ASN A 340 -3.38 -0.27 12.98
N ARG A 341 -4.52 0.39 13.28
CA ARG A 341 -5.62 -0.21 14.03
C ARG A 341 -6.17 -1.47 13.37
N LEU A 342 -6.41 -1.41 12.07
CA LEU A 342 -6.94 -2.54 11.30
C LEU A 342 -5.97 -3.72 11.23
N ASN A 343 -4.67 -3.45 11.11
CA ASN A 343 -3.67 -4.49 11.15
C ASN A 343 -3.64 -5.18 12.52
N GLU A 344 -3.72 -4.42 13.62
CA GLU A 344 -3.86 -4.97 14.97
C GLU A 344 -5.14 -5.79 15.17
N GLU A 345 -6.26 -5.35 14.59
CA GLU A 345 -7.51 -6.10 14.63
C GLU A 345 -7.42 -7.39 13.81
N ARG A 346 -6.82 -7.35 12.63
CA ARG A 346 -6.58 -8.52 11.79
C ARG A 346 -5.77 -9.59 12.50
N LEU A 347 -4.72 -9.21 13.20
CA LEU A 347 -3.89 -10.15 13.98
C LEU A 347 -4.64 -10.85 15.11
N LYS A 348 -5.78 -10.31 15.56
CA LYS A 348 -6.64 -10.93 16.58
C LYS A 348 -7.67 -11.90 16.00
N THR A 349 -7.82 -11.96 14.67
CA THR A 349 -8.71 -12.93 14.02
C THR A 349 -8.06 -14.30 13.97
N ASP A 350 -8.87 -15.37 13.89
CA ASP A 350 -8.36 -16.73 13.77
C ASP A 350 -7.42 -16.91 12.56
N ALA A 351 -7.78 -16.29 11.42
CA ALA A 351 -6.93 -16.27 10.23
C ALA A 351 -5.62 -15.53 10.48
N GLY A 352 -5.66 -14.35 11.11
CA GLY A 352 -4.46 -13.58 11.42
C GLY A 352 -3.53 -14.31 12.39
N VAL A 353 -4.08 -15.03 13.37
CA VAL A 353 -3.31 -15.87 14.31
C VAL A 353 -2.62 -17.03 13.58
N ILE A 354 -3.32 -17.68 12.63
CA ILE A 354 -2.74 -18.76 11.81
C ILE A 354 -1.64 -18.22 10.91
N ASP A 355 -1.90 -17.14 10.18
CA ASP A 355 -0.93 -16.49 9.30
C ASP A 355 0.33 -16.07 10.08
N GLN A 356 0.15 -15.49 11.28
CA GLN A 356 1.26 -15.08 12.15
C GLN A 356 2.03 -16.29 12.69
N PHE A 357 1.35 -17.40 12.99
CA PHE A 357 1.99 -18.63 13.42
C PHE A 357 2.85 -19.23 12.31
N GLU A 358 2.31 -19.35 11.09
CA GLU A 358 3.06 -19.86 9.93
C GLU A 358 4.29 -19.02 9.62
N SER A 359 4.14 -17.70 9.58
CA SER A 359 5.26 -16.78 9.33
C SER A 359 6.28 -16.76 10.47
N SER A 360 5.84 -16.98 11.73
CA SER A 360 6.75 -17.10 12.86
C SER A 360 7.61 -18.37 12.80
N ILE A 361 7.05 -19.51 12.32
CA ILE A 361 7.82 -20.73 12.08
C ILE A 361 8.91 -20.48 11.03
N GLU A 362 8.60 -19.77 9.96
CA GLU A 362 9.58 -19.43 8.94
C GLU A 362 10.69 -18.52 9.50
N ASN A 363 10.33 -17.54 10.33
CA ASN A 363 11.28 -16.62 10.96
C ASN A 363 12.22 -17.26 11.99
N LEU A 364 11.78 -18.31 12.70
CA LEU A 364 12.65 -19.07 13.61
C LEU A 364 13.91 -19.61 12.91
N THR A 365 13.88 -19.70 11.61
CA THR A 365 15.01 -20.19 10.81
C THR A 365 15.95 -19.10 10.33
N VAL A 366 15.54 -17.82 10.45
CA VAL A 366 16.34 -16.66 10.04
C VAL A 366 17.18 -16.21 11.24
N THR A 367 18.35 -16.79 11.43
CA THR A 367 19.31 -16.45 12.49
C THR A 367 20.47 -15.63 11.95
#